data_656e45073692c4c27a4546cbafed4b25
#
_entry.id   656e45073692c4c27a4546cbafed4b25
#
_cell.length_a   1.000
_cell.length_b   1.000
_cell.length_c   1.000
_cell.angle_alpha   90.00
_cell.angle_beta   90.00
_cell.angle_gamma   90.00
#
_symmetry.space_group_name_H-M   'P 1'
#
loop_
_entity.id
_entity.type
_entity.pdbx_description
1 polymer ?
#
loop_
_entity_poly.entity_id
_entity_poly.type
_entity_poly.pdbx_seq_one_letter_code
_entity_poly.pdbx_strand_id
1 'polypeptide(L)'
;MTLTGILSYLAVINLTGFAAFGIDKYKAIHHKWRIRESALFAIAILGGSVGCLIGMYVFHHKTLHPSFRIGIPMILIVELITGCVCFYTISNRTPYRQDPVKVVRHELSSLSAQKESDIVKTLNVHDVFPSADNKQSVPSDITSVFADFFHDFSYHIRDFSEQENSASVTVSLTTPDGKALAKDYSRQVMIKQIQNSASPASVDFSLEDCYLLLGNVLKNNDYKSITSDYTITLTRSGKIWNIDSPKSLSAAVTGNFSTYVADASLFSPSEIIAIHLDTLKAFDTEQLNRYLALDSLFNSEDTSSRSVVKAIASQLLNCLDYSITSELLSDDGMDASVDLNLTSCDFSSVVYSYQEQYTAYLASSQALEDGTEGRQSHAITLLTDCIATSTQTTTTPVTIHLNNDGKNWRITKSDEITTALLGNLEEALTTILTQPES
;
A
#
# COMPACT_ATOMS: atom_id res chain seq x y z
N MET A 1 29.14 28.43 3.22
CA MET A 1 30.25 29.33 2.81
C MET A 1 29.84 30.74 3.17
N THR A 2 30.69 31.52 3.81
CA THR A 2 30.40 32.92 4.11
C THR A 2 30.47 33.75 2.82
N LEU A 3 29.71 34.85 2.73
CA LEU A 3 29.71 35.77 1.58
C LEU A 3 31.15 36.25 1.23
N THR A 4 31.94 36.50 2.25
CA THR A 4 33.36 36.86 2.14
C THR A 4 34.19 35.78 1.43
N GLY A 5 33.95 34.51 1.73
CA GLY A 5 34.61 33.38 1.08
C GLY A 5 34.29 33.27 -0.41
N ILE A 6 33.01 33.48 -0.80
CA ILE A 6 32.60 33.48 -2.21
C ILE A 6 33.22 34.62 -2.97
N LEU A 7 33.21 35.83 -2.40
CA LEU A 7 33.83 37.01 -3.04
C LEU A 7 35.36 36.86 -3.22
N SER A 8 36.04 36.30 -2.20
CA SER A 8 37.48 36.03 -2.28
C SER A 8 37.78 34.98 -3.36
N TYR A 9 36.98 33.90 -3.46
CA TYR A 9 37.12 32.91 -4.51
C TYR A 9 36.95 33.51 -5.91
N LEU A 10 35.87 34.31 -6.10
CA LEU A 10 35.59 34.95 -7.39
C LEU A 10 36.70 35.92 -7.78
N ALA A 11 37.28 36.68 -6.81
CA ALA A 11 38.40 37.56 -7.08
C ALA A 11 39.64 36.78 -7.54
N VAL A 12 39.99 35.70 -6.87
CA VAL A 12 41.16 34.87 -7.22
C VAL A 12 40.98 34.19 -8.57
N ILE A 13 39.83 33.60 -8.85
CA ILE A 13 39.63 32.89 -10.11
C ILE A 13 39.59 33.82 -11.33
N ASN A 14 39.03 35.04 -11.16
CA ASN A 14 39.06 36.05 -12.21
C ASN A 14 40.45 36.61 -12.46
N LEU A 15 41.25 36.84 -11.40
CA LEU A 15 42.67 37.25 -11.53
C LEU A 15 43.47 36.14 -12.24
N THR A 16 43.19 34.89 -11.91
CA THR A 16 43.81 33.72 -12.59
C THR A 16 43.44 33.67 -14.07
N GLY A 17 42.17 33.92 -14.43
CA GLY A 17 41.70 33.98 -15.82
C GLY A 17 42.36 35.10 -16.59
N PHE A 18 42.46 36.31 -16.01
CA PHE A 18 43.16 37.43 -16.62
C PHE A 18 44.64 37.12 -16.87
N ALA A 19 45.36 36.63 -15.83
CA ALA A 19 46.79 36.27 -15.96
C ALA A 19 47.01 35.13 -16.99
N ALA A 20 46.13 34.13 -17.04
CA ALA A 20 46.23 33.01 -17.98
C ALA A 20 46.21 33.49 -19.45
N PHE A 21 45.35 34.45 -19.81
CA PHE A 21 45.32 35.06 -21.15
C PHE A 21 46.57 35.87 -21.43
N GLY A 22 47.12 36.59 -20.45
CA GLY A 22 48.39 37.31 -20.58
C GLY A 22 49.57 36.36 -20.82
N ILE A 23 49.66 35.29 -20.02
CA ILE A 23 50.68 34.25 -20.14
C ILE A 23 50.56 33.52 -21.49
N ASP A 24 49.36 33.18 -21.95
CA ASP A 24 49.16 32.53 -23.24
C ASP A 24 49.60 33.43 -24.42
N LYS A 25 49.29 34.73 -24.35
CA LYS A 25 49.77 35.73 -25.31
C LYS A 25 51.30 35.84 -25.30
N TYR A 26 51.93 35.94 -24.11
CA TYR A 26 53.37 36.01 -23.97
C TYR A 26 54.05 34.76 -24.60
N LYS A 27 53.52 33.55 -24.29
CA LYS A 27 54.02 32.31 -24.83
C LYS A 27 53.83 32.23 -26.36
N ALA A 28 52.74 32.76 -26.89
CA ALA A 28 52.45 32.80 -28.32
C ALA A 28 53.49 33.68 -29.08
N ILE A 29 53.85 34.87 -28.51
CA ILE A 29 54.85 35.80 -29.10
C ILE A 29 56.25 35.17 -29.10
N HIS A 30 56.59 34.44 -28.00
CA HIS A 30 57.95 33.87 -27.84
C HIS A 30 58.06 32.42 -28.34
N HIS A 31 57.17 31.94 -29.18
CA HIS A 31 57.14 30.58 -29.74
C HIS A 31 57.28 29.46 -28.71
N LYS A 32 56.77 29.69 -27.46
CA LYS A 32 56.75 28.67 -26.40
C LYS A 32 55.44 27.85 -26.45
N TRP A 33 55.43 26.71 -25.73
CA TRP A 33 54.24 25.88 -25.58
C TRP A 33 53.09 26.71 -24.98
N ARG A 34 51.96 26.77 -25.73
CA ARG A 34 50.77 27.53 -25.37
C ARG A 34 49.92 26.84 -24.31
N ILE A 35 49.07 27.57 -23.63
CA ILE A 35 48.06 27.00 -22.73
C ILE A 35 47.00 26.33 -23.59
N ARG A 36 46.59 25.13 -23.19
CA ARG A 36 45.49 24.42 -23.88
C ARG A 36 44.22 25.26 -23.83
N GLU A 37 43.45 25.32 -24.93
CA GLU A 37 42.22 26.09 -25.00
C GLU A 37 41.17 25.59 -23.99
N SER A 38 41.11 24.27 -23.78
CA SER A 38 40.27 23.68 -22.74
C SER A 38 40.56 24.15 -21.34
N ALA A 39 41.80 24.48 -21.00
CA ALA A 39 42.16 25.02 -19.69
C ALA A 39 41.68 26.47 -19.52
N LEU A 40 41.74 27.28 -20.59
CA LEU A 40 41.20 28.65 -20.55
C LEU A 40 39.67 28.65 -20.41
N PHE A 41 38.98 27.75 -21.09
CA PHE A 41 37.52 27.53 -20.90
C PHE A 41 37.19 27.00 -19.54
N ALA A 42 37.97 26.09 -18.96
CA ALA A 42 37.75 25.57 -17.63
C ALA A 42 37.81 26.67 -16.57
N ILE A 43 38.80 27.61 -16.65
CA ILE A 43 38.90 28.77 -15.75
C ILE A 43 37.66 29.66 -15.90
N ALA A 44 37.20 29.89 -17.13
CA ALA A 44 35.99 30.67 -17.37
C ALA A 44 34.77 30.03 -16.72
N ILE A 45 34.52 28.71 -16.92
CA ILE A 45 33.38 27.96 -16.38
C ILE A 45 33.39 27.91 -14.83
N LEU A 46 34.58 27.93 -14.21
CA LEU A 46 34.74 27.94 -12.76
C LEU A 46 34.49 29.31 -12.12
N GLY A 47 33.97 30.31 -12.83
CA GLY A 47 33.67 31.64 -12.30
C GLY A 47 34.67 32.73 -12.71
N GLY A 48 35.63 32.39 -13.58
CA GLY A 48 36.66 33.32 -14.05
C GLY A 48 36.34 34.00 -15.39
N SER A 49 35.08 33.93 -15.86
CA SER A 49 34.68 34.42 -17.18
C SER A 49 34.94 35.91 -17.39
N VAL A 50 34.70 36.76 -16.37
CA VAL A 50 34.99 38.21 -16.41
C VAL A 50 36.46 38.45 -16.59
N GLY A 51 37.32 37.78 -15.79
CA GLY A 51 38.78 37.92 -15.89
C GLY A 51 39.34 37.45 -17.22
N CYS A 52 38.82 36.31 -17.74
CA CYS A 52 39.15 35.80 -19.06
C CYS A 52 38.75 36.79 -20.17
N LEU A 53 37.55 37.36 -20.07
CA LEU A 53 37.04 38.35 -21.07
C LEU A 53 37.92 39.61 -21.08
N ILE A 54 38.19 40.19 -19.89
CA ILE A 54 39.07 41.36 -19.78
C ILE A 54 40.46 41.05 -20.32
N GLY A 55 41.06 39.88 -19.94
CA GLY A 55 42.35 39.45 -20.42
C GLY A 55 42.38 39.26 -21.93
N MET A 56 41.36 38.70 -22.53
CA MET A 56 41.21 38.52 -23.95
C MET A 56 41.30 39.86 -24.70
N TYR A 57 40.61 40.86 -24.23
CA TYR A 57 40.59 42.19 -24.87
C TYR A 57 41.81 43.03 -24.54
N VAL A 58 42.31 43.06 -23.31
CA VAL A 58 43.48 43.81 -22.89
C VAL A 58 44.76 43.33 -23.63
N PHE A 59 44.95 42.05 -23.70
CA PHE A 59 46.10 41.44 -24.41
C PHE A 59 45.87 41.23 -25.91
N HIS A 60 44.71 41.61 -26.45
CA HIS A 60 44.33 41.39 -27.87
C HIS A 60 44.62 39.97 -28.30
N HIS A 61 44.25 38.98 -27.46
CA HIS A 61 44.60 37.60 -27.68
C HIS A 61 43.33 36.73 -27.87
N LYS A 62 43.26 35.96 -28.96
CA LYS A 62 42.12 35.12 -29.34
C LYS A 62 40.81 35.90 -29.61
N THR A 63 40.85 37.21 -29.78
CA THR A 63 39.70 38.09 -30.05
C THR A 63 39.01 37.77 -31.39
N LEU A 64 39.74 37.21 -32.35
CA LEU A 64 39.25 36.80 -33.70
C LEU A 64 38.87 35.32 -33.74
N HIS A 65 39.17 34.56 -32.69
CA HIS A 65 38.87 33.12 -32.66
C HIS A 65 37.41 32.87 -32.31
N PRO A 66 36.56 32.30 -33.17
CA PRO A 66 35.10 32.20 -32.99
C PRO A 66 34.71 31.60 -31.65
N SER A 67 35.40 30.50 -31.24
CA SER A 67 35.13 29.79 -29.99
C SER A 67 35.32 30.68 -28.77
N PHE A 68 36.29 31.56 -28.74
CA PHE A 68 36.54 32.47 -27.60
C PHE A 68 35.66 33.72 -27.67
N ARG A 69 35.45 34.28 -28.89
CA ARG A 69 34.65 35.48 -29.08
C ARG A 69 33.21 35.29 -28.68
N ILE A 70 32.63 34.07 -28.89
CA ILE A 70 31.28 33.74 -28.55
C ILE A 70 31.21 32.96 -27.22
N GLY A 71 32.12 32.00 -27.03
CA GLY A 71 32.05 31.06 -25.89
C GLY A 71 32.24 31.74 -24.54
N ILE A 72 33.22 32.63 -24.35
CA ILE A 72 33.44 33.30 -23.07
C ILE A 72 32.27 34.23 -22.68
N PRO A 73 31.73 35.09 -23.58
CA PRO A 73 30.56 35.88 -23.27
C PRO A 73 29.31 34.98 -22.96
N MET A 74 29.11 33.85 -23.66
CA MET A 74 28.02 32.94 -23.35
C MET A 74 28.15 32.31 -21.95
N ILE A 75 29.36 31.91 -21.56
CA ILE A 75 29.64 31.44 -20.18
C ILE A 75 29.29 32.50 -19.16
N LEU A 76 29.72 33.73 -19.39
CA LEU A 76 29.40 34.86 -18.50
C LEU A 76 27.89 35.08 -18.37
N ILE A 77 27.15 35.02 -19.46
CA ILE A 77 25.67 35.17 -19.43
C ILE A 77 25.05 34.04 -18.60
N VAL A 78 25.49 32.79 -18.80
CA VAL A 78 24.98 31.63 -18.01
C VAL A 78 25.33 31.81 -16.52
N GLU A 79 26.52 32.24 -16.17
CA GLU A 79 26.94 32.53 -14.78
C GLU A 79 26.07 33.63 -14.15
N LEU A 80 25.81 34.71 -14.88
CA LEU A 80 24.97 35.82 -14.40
C LEU A 80 23.51 35.36 -14.20
N ILE A 81 22.95 34.59 -15.13
CA ILE A 81 21.60 34.04 -14.99
C ILE A 81 21.55 33.11 -13.77
N THR A 82 22.50 32.18 -13.65
CA THR A 82 22.57 31.26 -12.50
C THR A 82 22.72 32.03 -11.19
N GLY A 83 23.58 33.04 -11.14
CA GLY A 83 23.74 33.92 -9.99
C GLY A 83 22.47 34.68 -9.62
N CYS A 84 21.77 35.25 -10.60
CA CYS A 84 20.49 35.92 -10.40
C CYS A 84 19.38 34.95 -9.90
N VAL A 85 19.27 33.75 -10.47
CA VAL A 85 18.31 32.73 -10.02
C VAL A 85 18.65 32.31 -8.58
N CYS A 86 19.89 32.02 -8.28
CA CYS A 86 20.33 31.72 -6.90
C CYS A 86 20.06 32.87 -5.93
N PHE A 87 20.37 34.08 -6.30
CA PHE A 87 20.10 35.28 -5.48
C PHE A 87 18.59 35.47 -5.25
N TYR A 88 17.78 35.36 -6.32
CA TYR A 88 16.32 35.45 -6.24
C TYR A 88 15.74 34.37 -5.32
N THR A 89 16.17 33.10 -5.47
CA THR A 89 15.72 32.01 -4.63
C THR A 89 16.16 32.15 -3.17
N ILE A 90 17.37 32.67 -2.90
CA ILE A 90 17.86 32.91 -1.54
C ILE A 90 17.15 34.12 -0.93
N SER A 91 17.00 35.22 -1.67
CA SER A 91 16.35 36.44 -1.21
C SER A 91 14.87 36.27 -0.90
N ASN A 92 14.18 35.49 -1.69
CA ASN A 92 12.74 35.20 -1.48
C ASN A 92 12.47 34.11 -0.43
N ARG A 93 13.50 33.41 0.05
CA ARG A 93 13.34 32.33 1.07
C ARG A 93 13.24 32.81 2.50
N THR A 94 13.48 34.07 2.80
CA THR A 94 13.81 34.45 4.17
C THR A 94 12.71 35.08 5.04
N PRO A 95 11.65 35.78 4.54
CA PRO A 95 10.75 36.49 5.48
C PRO A 95 9.80 35.55 6.24
N TYR A 96 9.30 34.46 5.63
CA TYR A 96 8.36 33.55 6.30
C TYR A 96 9.07 32.57 7.25
N ARG A 97 10.32 32.20 6.99
CA ARG A 97 11.09 31.26 7.83
C ARG A 97 11.57 31.83 9.17
N GLN A 98 11.42 33.13 9.38
CA GLN A 98 11.70 33.78 10.65
C GLN A 98 10.52 33.77 11.63
N ASP A 99 9.33 33.37 11.19
CA ASP A 99 8.11 33.33 11.97
C ASP A 99 7.55 31.92 11.91
N PRO A 100 7.43 31.18 13.04
CA PRO A 100 7.00 29.80 13.08
C PRO A 100 5.58 29.61 12.50
N VAL A 101 4.69 30.56 12.75
CA VAL A 101 3.31 30.53 12.22
C VAL A 101 3.28 30.64 10.70
N LYS A 102 4.15 31.50 10.13
CA LYS A 102 4.26 31.63 8.67
C LYS A 102 4.88 30.40 8.03
N VAL A 103 5.84 29.74 8.71
CA VAL A 103 6.42 28.47 8.24
C VAL A 103 5.34 27.41 8.12
N VAL A 104 4.53 27.22 9.18
CA VAL A 104 3.43 26.26 9.19
C VAL A 104 2.40 26.58 8.11
N ARG A 105 2.00 27.85 8.00
CA ARG A 105 1.04 28.28 6.96
C ARG A 105 1.55 28.01 5.55
N HIS A 106 2.82 28.28 5.29
CA HIS A 106 3.44 28.02 4.00
C HIS A 106 3.43 26.52 3.68
N GLU A 107 3.79 25.65 4.65
CA GLU A 107 3.82 24.21 4.47
C GLU A 107 2.42 23.66 4.20
N LEU A 108 1.43 24.02 5.02
CA LEU A 108 0.05 23.61 4.80
C LEU A 108 -0.51 24.11 3.46
N SER A 109 -0.17 25.34 3.05
CA SER A 109 -0.56 25.84 1.72
C SER A 109 0.17 25.10 0.59
N SER A 110 1.41 24.67 0.81
CA SER A 110 2.16 23.85 -0.15
C SER A 110 1.53 22.47 -0.31
N LEU A 111 1.10 21.84 0.80
CA LEU A 111 0.41 20.56 0.79
C LEU A 111 -0.93 20.65 0.05
N SER A 112 -1.72 21.70 0.26
CA SER A 112 -2.99 21.91 -0.46
C SER A 112 -2.83 22.23 -1.94
N ALA A 113 -1.67 22.71 -2.37
CA ALA A 113 -1.33 23.04 -3.75
C ALA A 113 -0.54 21.94 -4.48
N GLN A 114 -0.36 20.77 -3.85
CA GLN A 114 0.35 19.65 -4.47
C GLN A 114 -0.37 19.17 -5.74
N LYS A 115 0.42 18.77 -6.74
CA LYS A 115 -0.13 18.13 -7.93
C LYS A 115 -0.62 16.72 -7.60
N GLU A 116 -1.65 16.26 -8.31
CA GLU A 116 -2.19 14.91 -8.19
C GLU A 116 -1.12 13.81 -8.14
N SER A 117 -0.11 13.90 -8.99
CA SER A 117 1.01 12.93 -9.02
C SER A 117 1.89 12.93 -7.77
N ASP A 118 1.88 13.98 -6.97
CA ASP A 118 2.73 14.11 -5.79
C ASP A 118 2.00 13.67 -4.51
N ILE A 119 0.67 13.67 -4.51
CA ILE A 119 -0.16 13.19 -3.40
C ILE A 119 0.10 11.70 -3.13
N VAL A 120 0.21 10.89 -4.17
CA VAL A 120 0.53 9.47 -4.05
C VAL A 120 1.88 9.24 -3.35
N LYS A 121 2.85 10.14 -3.53
CA LYS A 121 4.14 10.11 -2.82
C LYS A 121 4.00 10.48 -1.34
N THR A 122 3.01 11.32 -1.01
CA THR A 122 2.73 11.75 0.36
C THR A 122 2.12 10.64 1.20
N LEU A 123 1.41 9.69 0.56
CA LEU A 123 0.74 8.56 1.22
C LEU A 123 1.68 7.48 1.76
N ASN A 124 2.98 7.68 1.77
CA ASN A 124 3.96 6.67 2.20
C ASN A 124 3.61 5.26 1.71
N VAL A 125 3.81 5.03 0.42
CA VAL A 125 3.43 3.82 -0.32
C VAL A 125 3.79 2.52 0.39
N HIS A 126 4.91 2.47 1.12
CA HIS A 126 5.35 1.26 1.85
C HIS A 126 4.48 0.92 3.07
N ASP A 127 3.89 1.91 3.74
CA ASP A 127 3.04 1.65 4.91
C ASP A 127 1.64 1.19 4.46
N VAL A 128 1.16 1.76 3.34
CA VAL A 128 -0.15 1.41 2.75
C VAL A 128 -0.08 0.15 1.89
N PHE A 129 1.06 -0.08 1.24
CA PHE A 129 1.28 -1.17 0.26
C PHE A 129 2.61 -1.87 0.53
N PRO A 130 2.68 -2.74 1.55
CA PRO A 130 3.95 -3.35 2.00
C PRO A 130 4.69 -4.18 0.95
N SER A 131 4.01 -4.67 -0.08
CA SER A 131 4.59 -5.43 -1.21
C SER A 131 4.93 -4.59 -2.43
N ALA A 132 4.78 -3.25 -2.35
CA ALA A 132 4.97 -2.37 -3.51
C ALA A 132 6.45 -2.20 -3.88
N ASP A 133 6.78 -2.49 -5.12
CA ASP A 133 8.04 -2.06 -5.72
C ASP A 133 7.91 -0.58 -6.16
N ASN A 134 8.84 0.28 -5.70
CA ASN A 134 8.83 1.75 -5.90
C ASN A 134 8.88 2.22 -7.38
N LYS A 135 8.84 1.30 -8.34
CA LYS A 135 9.00 1.59 -9.77
C LYS A 135 7.68 1.61 -10.57
N GLN A 136 6.58 1.20 -9.96
CA GLN A 136 5.28 1.19 -10.66
C GLN A 136 4.62 2.56 -10.61
N SER A 137 4.13 3.03 -11.76
CA SER A 137 3.35 4.27 -11.86
C SER A 137 1.88 3.98 -11.57
N VAL A 138 1.26 4.86 -10.78
CA VAL A 138 -0.20 4.80 -10.53
C VAL A 138 -0.96 5.25 -11.77
N PRO A 139 -2.02 4.56 -12.19
CA PRO A 139 -2.89 5.00 -13.28
C PRO A 139 -3.47 6.39 -13.04
N SER A 140 -3.60 7.19 -14.09
CA SER A 140 -3.99 8.62 -13.99
C SER A 140 -5.42 8.85 -13.48
N ASP A 141 -6.33 7.94 -13.79
CA ASP A 141 -7.73 7.97 -13.34
C ASP A 141 -7.85 7.70 -11.82
N ILE A 142 -6.93 6.94 -11.26
CA ILE A 142 -6.84 6.70 -9.83
C ILE A 142 -6.24 7.91 -9.12
N THR A 143 -5.19 8.52 -9.71
CA THR A 143 -4.54 9.71 -9.14
C THR A 143 -5.50 10.87 -8.95
N SER A 144 -6.45 11.08 -9.86
CA SER A 144 -7.45 12.15 -9.74
C SER A 144 -8.42 11.91 -8.57
N VAL A 145 -8.89 10.67 -8.39
CA VAL A 145 -9.78 10.32 -7.26
C VAL A 145 -9.08 10.51 -5.91
N PHE A 146 -7.78 10.20 -5.83
CA PHE A 146 -6.98 10.47 -4.64
C PHE A 146 -6.80 11.97 -4.40
N ALA A 147 -6.53 12.72 -5.46
CA ALA A 147 -6.36 14.17 -5.35
C ALA A 147 -7.61 14.82 -4.78
N ASP A 148 -8.77 14.50 -5.33
CA ASP A 148 -10.05 15.04 -4.88
C ASP A 148 -10.32 14.73 -3.40
N PHE A 149 -10.01 13.52 -2.94
CA PHE A 149 -10.22 13.13 -1.55
C PHE A 149 -9.21 13.75 -0.59
N PHE A 150 -7.92 13.70 -0.89
CA PHE A 150 -6.87 14.13 0.03
C PHE A 150 -6.55 15.62 -0.05
N HIS A 151 -7.00 16.35 -1.07
CA HIS A 151 -6.97 17.82 -1.11
C HIS A 151 -8.11 18.46 -0.31
N ASP A 152 -9.15 17.72 0.04
CA ASP A 152 -10.29 18.23 0.81
C ASP A 152 -9.94 18.35 2.29
N PHE A 153 -8.94 19.19 2.59
CA PHE A 153 -8.65 19.57 3.96
C PHE A 153 -8.67 21.08 4.13
N SER A 154 -9.07 21.52 5.31
CA SER A 154 -9.00 22.92 5.72
C SER A 154 -8.33 23.03 7.09
N TYR A 155 -7.75 24.19 7.36
CA TYR A 155 -7.09 24.39 8.64
C TYR A 155 -7.33 25.78 9.21
N HIS A 156 -7.29 25.87 10.53
CA HIS A 156 -7.31 27.13 11.27
C HIS A 156 -6.24 27.10 12.35
N ILE A 157 -5.39 28.15 12.39
CA ILE A 157 -4.35 28.28 13.45
C ILE A 157 -5.05 28.74 14.71
N ARG A 158 -4.95 27.93 15.77
CA ARG A 158 -5.59 28.16 17.06
C ARG A 158 -4.71 28.93 18.02
N ASP A 159 -3.46 28.43 18.18
CA ASP A 159 -2.54 28.94 19.18
C ASP A 159 -1.10 28.72 18.73
N PHE A 160 -0.17 29.47 19.30
CA PHE A 160 1.25 29.23 19.13
C PHE A 160 2.03 29.62 20.38
N SER A 161 3.12 28.91 20.62
CA SER A 161 4.10 29.22 21.66
C SER A 161 5.49 29.25 21.03
N GLU A 162 6.28 30.24 21.37
CA GLU A 162 7.65 30.40 20.88
C GLU A 162 8.61 30.56 22.06
N GLN A 163 9.69 29.80 22.04
CA GLN A 163 10.83 29.88 22.93
C GLN A 163 12.08 30.19 22.10
N GLU A 164 13.21 30.33 22.72
CA GLU A 164 14.44 30.74 22.03
C GLU A 164 14.80 29.82 20.84
N ASN A 165 14.71 28.49 21.03
CA ASN A 165 15.13 27.50 20.03
C ASN A 165 14.00 26.53 19.64
N SER A 166 12.82 26.63 20.21
CA SER A 166 11.67 25.76 19.91
C SER A 166 10.38 26.56 19.78
N ALA A 167 9.48 26.09 18.94
CA ALA A 167 8.14 26.64 18.84
C ALA A 167 7.13 25.51 18.65
N SER A 168 5.90 25.76 19.08
CA SER A 168 4.75 24.91 18.79
C SER A 168 3.63 25.74 18.21
N VAL A 169 3.01 25.23 17.16
CA VAL A 169 1.84 25.85 16.51
C VAL A 169 0.71 24.83 16.52
N THR A 170 -0.36 25.16 17.20
CA THR A 170 -1.57 24.31 17.23
C THR A 170 -2.53 24.75 16.13
N VAL A 171 -2.86 23.81 15.26
CA VAL A 171 -3.80 24.01 14.16
C VAL A 171 -5.02 23.10 14.35
N SER A 172 -6.19 23.62 14.09
CA SER A 172 -7.40 22.81 13.93
C SER A 172 -7.47 22.39 12.49
N LEU A 173 -7.29 21.07 12.24
CA LEU A 173 -7.35 20.47 10.92
C LEU A 173 -8.73 19.83 10.73
N THR A 174 -9.38 20.15 9.63
CA THR A 174 -10.57 19.45 9.15
C THR A 174 -10.18 18.63 7.95
N THR A 175 -10.27 17.31 8.06
CA THR A 175 -9.87 16.34 7.04
C THR A 175 -10.98 15.31 6.84
N PRO A 176 -11.01 14.59 5.73
CA PRO A 176 -11.84 13.39 5.63
C PRO A 176 -11.50 12.36 6.72
N ASP A 177 -12.46 11.50 7.07
CA ASP A 177 -12.24 10.42 8.06
C ASP A 177 -11.30 9.35 7.52
N GLY A 178 -9.99 9.59 7.68
CA GLY A 178 -8.95 8.67 7.25
C GLY A 178 -8.98 7.32 7.98
N LYS A 179 -9.53 7.26 9.22
CA LYS A 179 -9.68 5.99 9.95
C LYS A 179 -10.78 5.13 9.35
N ALA A 180 -11.93 5.72 9.04
CA ALA A 180 -13.02 5.00 8.37
C ALA A 180 -12.59 4.50 7.00
N LEU A 181 -11.91 5.35 6.20
CA LEU A 181 -11.34 4.96 4.93
C LEU A 181 -10.33 3.80 5.07
N ALA A 182 -9.41 3.89 6.04
CA ALA A 182 -8.43 2.83 6.30
C ALA A 182 -9.11 1.50 6.65
N LYS A 183 -10.18 1.56 7.44
CA LYS A 183 -10.95 0.37 7.84
C LYS A 183 -11.63 -0.28 6.63
N ASP A 184 -12.31 0.50 5.79
CA ASP A 184 -12.98 -0.01 4.61
C ASP A 184 -11.98 -0.55 3.58
N TYR A 185 -10.89 0.18 3.33
CA TYR A 185 -9.84 -0.26 2.43
C TYR A 185 -9.18 -1.57 2.90
N SER A 186 -8.73 -1.64 4.15
CA SER A 186 -8.06 -2.83 4.69
C SER A 186 -9.00 -4.04 4.72
N ARG A 187 -10.31 -3.83 4.97
CA ARG A 187 -11.33 -4.87 4.84
C ARG A 187 -11.38 -5.44 3.42
N GLN A 188 -11.39 -4.56 2.39
CA GLN A 188 -11.41 -5.01 0.98
C GLN A 188 -10.13 -5.75 0.59
N VAL A 189 -8.97 -5.31 1.11
CA VAL A 189 -7.69 -6.03 0.92
C VAL A 189 -7.76 -7.43 1.50
N MET A 190 -8.25 -7.60 2.74
CA MET A 190 -8.41 -8.92 3.38
C MET A 190 -9.36 -9.83 2.59
N ILE A 191 -10.53 -9.31 2.21
CA ILE A 191 -11.50 -10.06 1.38
C ILE A 191 -10.83 -10.56 0.10
N LYS A 192 -10.09 -9.68 -0.58
CA LYS A 192 -9.41 -10.05 -1.83
C LYS A 192 -8.32 -11.09 -1.61
N GLN A 193 -7.56 -11.00 -0.52
CA GLN A 193 -6.55 -12.00 -0.17
C GLN A 193 -7.18 -13.38 0.09
N ILE A 194 -8.29 -13.44 0.83
CA ILE A 194 -9.03 -14.68 1.08
C ILE A 194 -9.58 -15.26 -0.23
N GLN A 195 -10.15 -14.43 -1.10
CA GLN A 195 -10.62 -14.86 -2.44
C GLN A 195 -9.48 -15.39 -3.32
N ASN A 196 -8.29 -14.76 -3.26
CA ASN A 196 -7.13 -15.21 -4.01
C ASN A 196 -6.62 -16.59 -3.54
N SER A 197 -6.71 -16.92 -2.24
CA SER A 197 -6.34 -18.22 -1.72
C SER A 197 -7.25 -19.35 -2.28
N ALA A 198 -8.47 -19.02 -2.67
CA ALA A 198 -9.44 -19.92 -3.32
C ALA A 198 -9.36 -19.84 -4.86
N SER A 199 -8.37 -19.19 -5.45
CA SER A 199 -8.24 -19.02 -6.91
C SER A 199 -7.36 -20.11 -7.54
N PRO A 200 -7.59 -20.53 -8.81
CA PRO A 200 -6.79 -21.58 -9.47
C PRO A 200 -5.32 -21.17 -9.70
N ALA A 201 -5.07 -19.88 -9.82
CA ALA A 201 -3.73 -19.30 -9.87
C ALA A 201 -3.63 -18.31 -8.71
N SER A 202 -2.72 -18.56 -7.78
CA SER A 202 -2.38 -17.55 -6.78
C SER A 202 -1.74 -16.38 -7.52
N VAL A 203 -2.54 -15.38 -7.83
CA VAL A 203 -2.01 -14.12 -8.40
C VAL A 203 -1.53 -13.31 -7.21
N ASP A 204 -0.24 -12.98 -7.21
CA ASP A 204 0.30 -12.06 -6.23
C ASP A 204 -0.51 -10.75 -6.30
N PHE A 205 -0.97 -10.30 -5.15
CA PHE A 205 -1.73 -9.07 -5.02
C PHE A 205 -0.82 -7.89 -5.38
N SER A 206 -1.04 -7.32 -6.57
CA SER A 206 -0.18 -6.28 -7.11
C SER A 206 -0.45 -4.91 -6.48
N LEU A 207 0.50 -4.00 -6.61
CA LEU A 207 0.30 -2.60 -6.22
C LEU A 207 -0.87 -1.96 -6.98
N GLU A 208 -1.07 -2.31 -8.24
CA GLU A 208 -2.17 -1.83 -9.07
C GLU A 208 -3.52 -2.29 -8.50
N ASP A 209 -3.63 -3.55 -8.05
CA ASP A 209 -4.84 -4.06 -7.39
C ASP A 209 -5.16 -3.27 -6.12
N CYS A 210 -4.14 -2.92 -5.32
CA CYS A 210 -4.31 -2.09 -4.12
C CYS A 210 -4.86 -0.71 -4.47
N TYR A 211 -4.32 -0.06 -5.49
CA TYR A 211 -4.81 1.24 -5.94
C TYR A 211 -6.22 1.18 -6.50
N LEU A 212 -6.54 0.15 -7.29
CA LEU A 212 -7.89 -0.06 -7.81
C LEU A 212 -8.90 -0.27 -6.68
N LEU A 213 -8.54 -1.05 -5.66
CA LEU A 213 -9.38 -1.24 -4.48
C LEU A 213 -9.61 0.07 -3.73
N LEU A 214 -8.55 0.82 -3.45
CA LEU A 214 -8.68 2.10 -2.76
C LEU A 214 -9.52 3.09 -3.58
N GLY A 215 -9.31 3.16 -4.90
CA GLY A 215 -10.12 3.98 -5.80
C GLY A 215 -11.61 3.58 -5.79
N ASN A 216 -11.91 2.28 -5.75
CA ASN A 216 -13.28 1.78 -5.65
C ASN A 216 -13.93 2.11 -4.30
N VAL A 217 -13.18 1.98 -3.21
CA VAL A 217 -13.65 2.34 -1.86
C VAL A 217 -13.99 3.82 -1.78
N LEU A 218 -13.12 4.69 -2.33
CA LEU A 218 -13.35 6.15 -2.38
C LEU A 218 -14.56 6.55 -3.24
N LYS A 219 -14.82 5.84 -4.34
CA LYS A 219 -15.95 6.13 -5.23
C LYS A 219 -17.30 5.67 -4.66
N ASN A 220 -17.30 4.61 -3.86
CA ASN A 220 -18.53 3.95 -3.42
C ASN A 220 -18.97 4.37 -2.01
N ASN A 221 -18.14 5.10 -1.27
CA ASN A 221 -18.45 5.53 0.09
C ASN A 221 -18.23 7.03 0.26
N ASP A 222 -19.12 7.65 1.03
CA ASP A 222 -18.98 9.05 1.46
C ASP A 222 -18.37 9.09 2.86
N TYR A 223 -17.24 9.77 3.00
CA TYR A 223 -16.55 9.93 4.28
C TYR A 223 -16.81 11.32 4.85
N LYS A 224 -17.24 11.35 6.13
CA LYS A 224 -17.46 12.60 6.84
C LYS A 224 -16.14 13.31 7.09
N SER A 225 -16.18 14.65 7.08
CA SER A 225 -15.03 15.44 7.54
C SER A 225 -14.97 15.43 9.08
N ILE A 226 -13.76 15.24 9.59
CA ILE A 226 -13.45 15.26 11.04
C ILE A 226 -12.52 16.44 11.31
N THR A 227 -12.82 17.19 12.36
CA THR A 227 -11.97 18.28 12.85
C THR A 227 -11.23 17.83 14.10
N SER A 228 -9.91 17.95 14.09
CA SER A 228 -9.03 17.64 15.23
C SER A 228 -7.94 18.69 15.39
N ASP A 229 -7.52 18.91 16.63
CA ASP A 229 -6.39 19.82 16.92
C ASP A 229 -5.06 19.04 16.76
N TYR A 230 -4.15 19.61 16.01
CA TYR A 230 -2.82 19.06 15.74
C TYR A 230 -1.74 20.06 16.12
N THR A 231 -0.77 19.66 16.94
CA THR A 231 0.33 20.53 17.37
C THR A 231 1.59 20.22 16.55
N ILE A 232 2.06 21.22 15.83
CA ILE A 232 3.25 21.16 15.00
C ILE A 232 4.41 21.76 15.78
N THR A 233 5.46 20.96 16.01
CA THR A 233 6.68 21.39 16.67
C THR A 233 7.71 21.86 15.65
N LEU A 234 8.44 22.91 16.00
CA LEU A 234 9.47 23.49 15.16
C LEU A 234 10.73 23.75 16.00
N THR A 235 11.87 23.49 15.38
CA THR A 235 13.20 23.80 15.96
C THR A 235 13.88 24.90 15.16
N ARG A 236 14.55 25.82 15.88
CA ARG A 236 15.25 26.97 15.30
C ARG A 236 16.69 26.63 14.95
N SER A 237 17.05 26.88 13.70
CA SER A 237 18.44 26.79 13.21
C SER A 237 18.91 28.16 12.73
N GLY A 238 19.58 28.89 13.59
CA GLY A 238 19.97 30.28 13.35
C GLY A 238 18.75 31.21 13.28
N LYS A 239 18.44 31.74 12.10
CA LYS A 239 17.23 32.56 11.86
C LYS A 239 16.08 31.83 11.20
N ILE A 240 16.18 30.50 11.05
CA ILE A 240 15.24 29.71 10.28
C ILE A 240 14.55 28.71 11.20
N TRP A 241 13.21 28.68 11.17
CA TRP A 241 12.41 27.66 11.79
C TRP A 241 12.22 26.48 10.83
N ASN A 242 12.39 25.27 11.34
CA ASN A 242 12.17 24.03 10.61
C ASN A 242 11.13 23.21 11.36
N ILE A 243 10.20 22.62 10.63
CA ILE A 243 9.23 21.67 11.18
C ILE A 243 9.98 20.37 11.53
N ASP A 244 9.81 19.88 12.77
CA ASP A 244 10.52 18.70 13.26
C ASP A 244 10.05 17.41 12.58
N SER A 245 8.77 17.31 12.29
CA SER A 245 8.15 16.11 11.73
C SER A 245 7.28 16.42 10.49
N PRO A 246 7.89 16.78 9.34
CA PRO A 246 7.11 17.08 8.13
C PRO A 246 6.24 15.90 7.65
N LYS A 247 6.72 14.65 7.81
CA LYS A 247 5.97 13.45 7.45
C LYS A 247 4.70 13.27 8.28
N SER A 248 4.76 13.54 9.60
CA SER A 248 3.60 13.48 10.47
C SER A 248 2.55 14.53 10.09
N LEU A 249 2.99 15.73 9.68
CA LEU A 249 2.09 16.77 9.16
C LEU A 249 1.43 16.34 7.86
N SER A 250 2.19 15.74 6.94
CA SER A 250 1.65 15.19 5.69
C SER A 250 0.64 14.08 5.95
N ALA A 251 0.89 13.20 6.94
CA ALA A 251 -0.07 12.18 7.36
C ALA A 251 -1.33 12.81 7.98
N ALA A 252 -1.17 13.85 8.81
CA ALA A 252 -2.30 14.52 9.46
C ALA A 252 -3.27 15.16 8.45
N VAL A 253 -2.77 15.80 7.39
CA VAL A 253 -3.63 16.40 6.36
C VAL A 253 -4.38 15.38 5.50
N THR A 254 -3.94 14.13 5.47
CA THR A 254 -4.64 12.99 4.85
C THR A 254 -5.50 12.21 5.85
N GLY A 255 -5.88 12.82 6.99
CA GLY A 255 -6.65 12.16 8.05
C GLY A 255 -5.92 10.99 8.71
N ASN A 256 -4.58 10.96 8.66
CA ASN A 256 -3.73 9.86 9.14
C ASN A 256 -4.03 8.49 8.48
N PHE A 257 -4.57 8.48 7.27
CA PHE A 257 -4.97 7.26 6.57
C PHE A 257 -3.87 6.18 6.56
N SER A 258 -2.65 6.52 6.11
CA SER A 258 -1.54 5.56 6.05
C SER A 258 -1.14 5.03 7.43
N THR A 259 -1.21 5.86 8.46
CA THR A 259 -0.93 5.46 9.85
C THR A 259 -1.95 4.43 10.34
N TYR A 260 -3.24 4.65 10.04
CA TYR A 260 -4.30 3.69 10.41
C TYR A 260 -4.21 2.38 9.62
N VAL A 261 -3.84 2.40 8.33
CA VAL A 261 -3.65 1.16 7.56
C VAL A 261 -2.53 0.29 8.16
N ALA A 262 -1.49 0.93 8.72
CA ALA A 262 -0.37 0.24 9.37
C ALA A 262 -0.62 -0.04 10.87
N ASP A 263 -1.79 0.30 11.39
CA ASP A 263 -2.13 0.13 12.80
C ASP A 263 -2.74 -1.26 13.04
N ALA A 264 -2.04 -2.10 13.78
CA ALA A 264 -2.50 -3.43 14.15
C ALA A 264 -3.80 -3.43 14.97
N SER A 265 -4.17 -2.32 15.60
CA SER A 265 -5.42 -2.16 16.36
C SER A 265 -6.59 -1.67 15.51
N LEU A 266 -6.42 -1.51 14.20
CA LEU A 266 -7.50 -1.05 13.30
C LEU A 266 -8.71 -1.99 13.33
N PHE A 267 -8.46 -3.29 13.45
CA PHE A 267 -9.49 -4.33 13.63
C PHE A 267 -9.23 -5.10 14.92
N SER A 268 -10.31 -5.47 15.62
CA SER A 268 -10.22 -6.45 16.68
C SER A 268 -10.03 -7.87 16.12
N PRO A 269 -9.50 -8.83 16.88
CA PRO A 269 -9.44 -10.23 16.49
C PRO A 269 -10.78 -10.80 16.01
N SER A 270 -11.86 -10.45 16.71
CA SER A 270 -13.23 -10.85 16.34
C SER A 270 -13.67 -10.28 15.00
N GLU A 271 -13.31 -9.03 14.69
CA GLU A 271 -13.60 -8.43 13.38
C GLU A 271 -12.84 -9.14 12.24
N ILE A 272 -11.59 -9.56 12.48
CA ILE A 272 -10.81 -10.33 11.50
C ILE A 272 -11.48 -11.66 11.19
N ILE A 273 -11.91 -12.40 12.23
CA ILE A 273 -12.61 -13.67 12.06
C ILE A 273 -13.95 -13.46 11.34
N ALA A 274 -14.70 -12.42 11.69
CA ALA A 274 -15.96 -12.09 11.02
C ALA A 274 -15.74 -11.80 9.52
N ILE A 275 -14.74 -10.99 9.15
CA ILE A 275 -14.40 -10.71 7.75
C ILE A 275 -14.04 -12.01 7.02
N HIS A 276 -13.29 -12.89 7.67
CA HIS A 276 -12.88 -14.17 7.07
C HIS A 276 -14.10 -15.07 6.79
N LEU A 277 -14.93 -15.32 7.80
CA LEU A 277 -16.11 -16.18 7.68
C LEU A 277 -17.18 -15.60 6.74
N ASP A 278 -17.43 -14.29 6.78
CA ASP A 278 -18.34 -13.61 5.86
C ASP A 278 -17.85 -13.72 4.41
N THR A 279 -16.52 -13.67 4.20
CA THR A 279 -15.94 -13.87 2.87
C THR A 279 -16.15 -15.30 2.38
N LEU A 280 -16.01 -16.32 3.26
CA LEU A 280 -16.28 -17.71 2.92
C LEU A 280 -17.76 -17.93 2.62
N LYS A 281 -18.68 -17.31 3.37
CA LYS A 281 -20.14 -17.36 3.08
C LYS A 281 -20.48 -16.77 1.72
N ALA A 282 -19.67 -15.85 1.21
CA ALA A 282 -19.87 -15.21 -0.10
C ALA A 282 -19.18 -15.97 -1.26
N PHE A 283 -18.50 -17.07 -1.01
CA PHE A 283 -17.88 -17.90 -2.05
C PHE A 283 -18.93 -18.57 -2.94
N ASP A 284 -18.54 -18.86 -4.18
CA ASP A 284 -19.21 -19.86 -4.97
C ASP A 284 -18.72 -21.29 -4.62
N THR A 285 -19.39 -22.30 -5.15
CA THR A 285 -19.06 -23.71 -4.88
C THR A 285 -17.66 -24.11 -5.32
N GLU A 286 -17.13 -23.52 -6.39
CA GLU A 286 -15.79 -23.78 -6.90
C GLU A 286 -14.72 -23.13 -6.02
N GLN A 287 -14.98 -21.92 -5.52
CA GLN A 287 -14.10 -21.22 -4.57
C GLN A 287 -14.02 -21.98 -3.25
N LEU A 288 -15.17 -22.40 -2.69
CA LEU A 288 -15.18 -23.15 -1.44
C LEU A 288 -14.51 -24.54 -1.60
N ASN A 289 -14.76 -25.24 -2.71
CA ASN A 289 -14.08 -26.49 -3.02
C ASN A 289 -12.56 -26.33 -3.00
N ARG A 290 -12.03 -25.30 -3.66
CA ARG A 290 -10.58 -25.03 -3.68
C ARG A 290 -10.05 -24.64 -2.31
N TYR A 291 -10.77 -23.80 -1.58
CA TYR A 291 -10.36 -23.34 -0.25
C TYR A 291 -10.25 -24.52 0.74
N LEU A 292 -11.23 -25.42 0.74
CA LEU A 292 -11.29 -26.61 1.62
C LEU A 292 -10.56 -27.83 1.02
N ALA A 293 -10.06 -27.73 -0.23
CA ALA A 293 -9.47 -28.83 -0.96
C ALA A 293 -10.36 -30.10 -1.01
N LEU A 294 -11.70 -29.93 -1.17
CA LEU A 294 -12.66 -31.03 -1.13
C LEU A 294 -12.37 -32.11 -2.18
N ASP A 295 -11.82 -31.74 -3.34
CA ASP A 295 -11.40 -32.69 -4.37
C ASP A 295 -10.39 -33.72 -3.84
N SER A 296 -9.60 -33.38 -2.84
CA SER A 296 -8.60 -34.26 -2.24
C SER A 296 -9.20 -35.35 -1.37
N LEU A 297 -10.46 -35.19 -0.94
CA LEU A 297 -11.20 -36.19 -0.18
C LEU A 297 -11.74 -37.31 -1.07
N PHE A 298 -11.74 -37.12 -2.40
CA PHE A 298 -12.23 -38.04 -3.39
C PHE A 298 -11.16 -38.31 -4.45
N ASN A 299 -11.16 -39.52 -5.06
CA ASN A 299 -10.30 -39.78 -6.22
C ASN A 299 -10.88 -39.02 -7.44
N SER A 300 -10.36 -37.82 -7.70
CA SER A 300 -10.97 -36.74 -8.48
C SER A 300 -10.95 -36.90 -10.01
N GLU A 301 -10.55 -38.04 -10.58
CA GLU A 301 -10.56 -38.25 -12.04
C GLU A 301 -11.93 -38.57 -12.62
N ASP A 302 -12.91 -38.97 -11.79
CA ASP A 302 -14.23 -39.36 -12.21
C ASP A 302 -15.25 -38.19 -12.16
N THR A 303 -16.03 -38.08 -13.22
CA THR A 303 -17.11 -37.08 -13.35
C THR A 303 -18.15 -37.20 -12.23
N SER A 304 -18.35 -38.41 -11.73
CA SER A 304 -19.29 -38.73 -10.66
C SER A 304 -18.84 -38.14 -9.32
N SER A 305 -17.54 -38.19 -9.00
CA SER A 305 -16.96 -37.59 -7.79
C SER A 305 -17.13 -36.10 -7.77
N ARG A 306 -17.04 -35.44 -8.92
CA ARG A 306 -17.23 -33.97 -9.03
C ARG A 306 -18.65 -33.53 -8.68
N SER A 307 -19.67 -34.34 -9.01
CA SER A 307 -21.05 -33.98 -8.64
C SER A 307 -21.27 -34.02 -7.13
N VAL A 308 -20.69 -35.02 -6.45
CA VAL A 308 -20.73 -35.13 -4.99
C VAL A 308 -19.98 -33.98 -4.33
N VAL A 309 -18.75 -33.65 -4.77
CA VAL A 309 -17.96 -32.51 -4.26
C VAL A 309 -18.72 -31.20 -4.40
N LYS A 310 -19.34 -30.97 -5.57
CA LYS A 310 -20.15 -29.78 -5.81
C LYS A 310 -21.38 -29.71 -4.90
N ALA A 311 -22.05 -30.84 -4.65
CA ALA A 311 -23.19 -30.93 -3.74
C ALA A 311 -22.74 -30.61 -2.28
N ILE A 312 -21.61 -31.19 -1.85
CA ILE A 312 -21.02 -30.91 -0.52
C ILE A 312 -20.70 -29.41 -0.39
N ALA A 313 -19.97 -28.82 -1.34
CA ALA A 313 -19.64 -27.42 -1.31
C ALA A 313 -20.87 -26.52 -1.27
N SER A 314 -21.88 -26.82 -2.09
CA SER A 314 -23.15 -26.08 -2.09
C SER A 314 -23.88 -26.21 -0.76
N GLN A 315 -23.90 -27.37 -0.16
CA GLN A 315 -24.63 -27.62 1.09
C GLN A 315 -23.88 -26.98 2.27
N LEU A 316 -22.55 -27.01 2.29
CA LEU A 316 -21.75 -26.29 3.28
C LEU A 316 -22.05 -24.78 3.23
N LEU A 317 -22.11 -24.17 2.04
CA LEU A 317 -22.45 -22.76 1.88
C LEU A 317 -23.86 -22.43 2.37
N ASN A 318 -24.83 -23.31 2.11
CA ASN A 318 -26.20 -23.11 2.53
C ASN A 318 -26.39 -23.19 4.06
N CYS A 319 -25.58 -24.01 4.73
CA CYS A 319 -25.67 -24.24 6.17
C CYS A 319 -24.74 -23.35 6.99
N LEU A 320 -23.72 -22.75 6.36
CA LEU A 320 -22.69 -21.99 7.06
C LEU A 320 -23.27 -20.79 7.77
N ASP A 321 -23.19 -20.81 9.10
CA ASP A 321 -23.48 -19.69 9.95
C ASP A 321 -22.53 -19.67 11.16
N TYR A 322 -22.40 -18.53 11.83
CA TYR A 322 -21.54 -18.43 12.99
C TYR A 322 -22.03 -17.36 13.97
N SER A 323 -21.63 -17.51 15.23
CA SER A 323 -21.82 -16.48 16.26
C SER A 323 -20.57 -16.40 17.14
N ILE A 324 -19.94 -15.24 17.21
CA ILE A 324 -18.79 -15.00 18.09
C ILE A 324 -19.32 -14.86 19.52
N THR A 325 -18.69 -15.57 20.46
CA THR A 325 -19.13 -15.64 21.86
C THR A 325 -18.20 -14.90 22.80
N SER A 326 -16.87 -14.96 22.56
CA SER A 326 -15.90 -14.25 23.38
C SER A 326 -14.63 -13.91 22.60
N GLU A 327 -13.88 -12.93 23.10
CA GLU A 327 -12.55 -12.55 22.63
C GLU A 327 -11.65 -12.37 23.87
N LEU A 328 -10.50 -13.00 23.84
CA LEU A 328 -9.47 -12.89 24.88
C LEU A 328 -8.16 -12.45 24.25
N LEU A 329 -7.54 -11.43 24.83
CA LEU A 329 -6.21 -10.94 24.46
C LEU A 329 -5.20 -11.39 25.50
N SER A 330 -3.98 -11.75 25.09
CA SER A 330 -2.86 -11.94 25.99
C SER A 330 -2.47 -10.63 26.69
N ASP A 331 -1.78 -10.73 27.83
CA ASP A 331 -1.34 -9.57 28.62
C ASP A 331 -0.43 -8.61 27.84
N ASP A 332 0.34 -9.13 26.88
CA ASP A 332 1.22 -8.36 26.01
C ASP A 332 0.54 -7.86 24.72
N GLY A 333 -0.72 -8.25 24.49
CA GLY A 333 -1.49 -7.88 23.31
C GLY A 333 -0.99 -8.47 21.99
N MET A 334 -0.11 -9.49 22.04
CA MET A 334 0.45 -10.09 20.83
C MET A 334 -0.29 -11.34 20.38
N ASP A 335 -1.01 -12.01 21.26
CA ASP A 335 -1.82 -13.18 20.96
C ASP A 335 -3.27 -12.93 21.33
N ALA A 336 -4.18 -13.55 20.59
CA ALA A 336 -5.59 -13.53 20.87
C ALA A 336 -6.23 -14.89 20.63
N SER A 337 -7.32 -15.17 21.34
CA SER A 337 -8.23 -16.26 21.04
C SER A 337 -9.66 -15.72 20.90
N VAL A 338 -10.37 -16.21 19.89
CA VAL A 338 -11.76 -15.87 19.61
C VAL A 338 -12.58 -17.15 19.67
N ASP A 339 -13.50 -17.21 20.63
CA ASP A 339 -14.46 -18.30 20.74
C ASP A 339 -15.68 -17.99 19.91
N LEU A 340 -16.14 -18.97 19.15
CA LEU A 340 -17.33 -18.86 18.33
C LEU A 340 -18.07 -20.20 18.24
N ASN A 341 -19.36 -20.12 17.99
CA ASN A 341 -20.15 -21.25 17.56
C ASN A 341 -20.25 -21.24 16.05
N LEU A 342 -19.79 -22.29 15.39
CA LEU A 342 -19.86 -22.43 13.94
C LEU A 342 -20.90 -23.48 13.58
N THR A 343 -21.84 -23.10 12.72
CA THR A 343 -22.92 -23.99 12.24
C THR A 343 -22.58 -24.47 10.83
N SER A 344 -22.60 -25.78 10.65
CA SER A 344 -22.34 -26.45 9.39
C SER A 344 -23.43 -27.48 9.10
N CYS A 345 -23.36 -28.15 7.94
CA CYS A 345 -24.28 -29.25 7.59
C CYS A 345 -24.02 -30.47 8.49
N ASP A 346 -25.09 -31.12 8.96
CA ASP A 346 -24.99 -32.39 9.65
C ASP A 346 -24.92 -33.55 8.64
N PHE A 347 -23.72 -33.96 8.28
CA PHE A 347 -23.48 -35.03 7.36
C PHE A 347 -23.80 -36.42 7.94
N SER A 348 -23.93 -36.58 9.26
CA SER A 348 -24.41 -37.83 9.86
C SER A 348 -25.86 -38.10 9.49
N SER A 349 -26.68 -37.05 9.45
CA SER A 349 -28.08 -37.16 9.00
C SER A 349 -28.17 -37.50 7.50
N VAL A 350 -27.25 -36.98 6.67
CA VAL A 350 -27.15 -37.32 5.26
C VAL A 350 -26.80 -38.79 5.06
N VAL A 351 -25.81 -39.30 5.80
CA VAL A 351 -25.43 -40.73 5.76
C VAL A 351 -26.59 -41.62 6.14
N TYR A 352 -27.29 -41.25 7.23
CA TYR A 352 -28.47 -42.05 7.66
C TYR A 352 -29.54 -42.10 6.56
N SER A 353 -29.90 -40.97 6.00
CA SER A 353 -30.86 -40.86 4.91
C SER A 353 -30.44 -41.65 3.65
N TYR A 354 -29.15 -41.54 3.29
CA TYR A 354 -28.57 -42.29 2.20
C TYR A 354 -28.66 -43.83 2.44
N GLN A 355 -28.25 -44.28 3.61
CA GLN A 355 -28.28 -45.70 3.97
C GLN A 355 -29.69 -46.29 3.92
N GLU A 356 -30.68 -45.59 4.48
CA GLU A 356 -32.09 -46.02 4.43
C GLU A 356 -32.59 -46.15 2.98
N GLN A 357 -32.37 -45.15 2.15
CA GLN A 357 -32.84 -45.11 0.78
C GLN A 357 -32.06 -46.09 -0.11
N TYR A 358 -30.76 -46.22 0.07
CA TYR A 358 -29.95 -47.16 -0.71
C TYR A 358 -30.28 -48.62 -0.36
N THR A 359 -30.51 -48.92 0.91
CA THR A 359 -30.96 -50.26 1.34
C THR A 359 -32.32 -50.60 0.72
N ALA A 360 -33.26 -49.68 0.70
CA ALA A 360 -34.55 -49.86 0.05
C ALA A 360 -34.42 -50.06 -1.47
N TYR A 361 -33.52 -49.32 -2.13
CA TYR A 361 -33.24 -49.55 -3.55
C TYR A 361 -32.63 -50.92 -3.81
N LEU A 362 -31.64 -51.37 -3.02
CA LEU A 362 -31.04 -52.70 -3.19
C LEU A 362 -32.04 -53.86 -3.04
N ALA A 363 -33.10 -53.69 -2.26
CA ALA A 363 -34.19 -54.64 -2.12
C ALA A 363 -35.20 -54.59 -3.27
N SER A 364 -35.09 -53.67 -4.21
CA SER A 364 -36.01 -53.49 -5.34
C SER A 364 -35.64 -54.34 -6.56
N SER A 365 -36.62 -54.59 -7.45
CA SER A 365 -36.38 -55.22 -8.76
C SER A 365 -35.49 -54.38 -9.67
N GLN A 366 -35.50 -53.04 -9.50
CA GLN A 366 -34.69 -52.13 -10.27
C GLN A 366 -33.18 -52.35 -10.05
N ALA A 367 -32.76 -52.63 -8.83
CA ALA A 367 -31.35 -52.90 -8.52
C ALA A 367 -30.84 -54.19 -9.18
N LEU A 368 -31.73 -55.15 -9.46
CA LEU A 368 -31.37 -56.36 -10.20
C LEU A 368 -31.22 -56.08 -11.70
N GLU A 369 -32.05 -55.20 -12.25
CA GLU A 369 -32.03 -54.80 -13.65
C GLU A 369 -30.82 -53.91 -13.98
N ASP A 370 -30.45 -53.02 -13.08
CA ASP A 370 -29.39 -52.06 -13.27
C ASP A 370 -27.98 -52.68 -13.30
N GLY A 371 -27.80 -53.87 -12.76
CA GLY A 371 -26.48 -54.51 -12.67
C GLY A 371 -25.50 -53.76 -11.78
N THR A 372 -24.22 -54.08 -11.85
CA THR A 372 -23.20 -53.45 -10.98
C THR A 372 -22.95 -51.99 -11.31
N GLU A 373 -22.81 -51.66 -12.60
CA GLU A 373 -22.56 -50.27 -13.04
C GLU A 373 -23.77 -49.36 -12.77
N GLY A 374 -24.98 -49.86 -13.03
CA GLY A 374 -26.19 -49.09 -12.75
C GLY A 374 -26.39 -48.84 -11.25
N ARG A 375 -26.12 -49.82 -10.39
CA ARG A 375 -26.17 -49.65 -8.93
C ARG A 375 -25.18 -48.64 -8.45
N GLN A 376 -23.94 -48.62 -8.98
CA GLN A 376 -22.94 -47.60 -8.63
C GLN A 376 -23.37 -46.21 -9.06
N SER A 377 -23.90 -46.06 -10.28
CA SER A 377 -24.43 -44.77 -10.75
C SER A 377 -25.61 -44.28 -9.89
N HIS A 378 -26.53 -45.23 -9.52
CA HIS A 378 -27.65 -44.90 -8.63
C HIS A 378 -27.18 -44.45 -7.23
N ALA A 379 -26.21 -45.17 -6.65
CA ALA A 379 -25.63 -44.83 -5.35
C ALA A 379 -25.09 -43.40 -5.33
N ILE A 380 -24.34 -42.98 -6.35
CA ILE A 380 -23.78 -41.63 -6.47
C ILE A 380 -24.89 -40.59 -6.64
N THR A 381 -25.87 -40.86 -7.49
CA THR A 381 -27.01 -39.96 -7.67
C THR A 381 -27.78 -39.77 -6.36
N LEU A 382 -28.11 -40.88 -5.69
CA LEU A 382 -28.82 -40.88 -4.43
C LEU A 382 -28.05 -40.12 -3.33
N LEU A 383 -26.72 -40.35 -3.22
CA LEU A 383 -25.87 -39.61 -2.27
C LEU A 383 -25.89 -38.10 -2.57
N THR A 384 -25.78 -37.76 -3.85
CA THR A 384 -25.81 -36.35 -4.29
C THR A 384 -27.15 -35.70 -3.91
N ASP A 385 -28.27 -36.41 -4.13
CA ASP A 385 -29.62 -35.94 -3.79
C ASP A 385 -29.82 -35.81 -2.27
N CYS A 386 -29.35 -36.81 -1.49
CA CYS A 386 -29.39 -36.72 -0.02
C CYS A 386 -28.62 -35.55 0.53
N ILE A 387 -27.44 -35.26 -0.03
CA ILE A 387 -26.66 -34.07 0.34
C ILE A 387 -27.44 -32.79 -0.02
N ALA A 388 -27.91 -32.67 -1.25
CA ALA A 388 -28.55 -31.46 -1.76
C ALA A 388 -29.88 -31.13 -1.05
N THR A 389 -30.59 -32.14 -0.56
CA THR A 389 -31.89 -31.99 0.10
C THR A 389 -31.82 -31.92 1.63
N SER A 390 -30.64 -32.16 2.23
CA SER A 390 -30.48 -32.10 3.67
C SER A 390 -30.73 -30.67 4.22
N THR A 391 -31.48 -30.58 5.31
CA THR A 391 -31.73 -29.31 6.03
C THR A 391 -31.21 -29.34 7.46
N GLN A 392 -30.59 -30.46 7.83
CA GLN A 392 -30.07 -30.65 9.19
C GLN A 392 -28.72 -29.98 9.34
N THR A 393 -28.56 -29.27 10.44
CA THR A 393 -27.30 -28.56 10.77
C THR A 393 -26.77 -29.00 12.12
N THR A 394 -25.46 -28.92 12.27
CA THR A 394 -24.78 -29.09 13.55
C THR A 394 -24.03 -27.83 13.91
N THR A 395 -23.98 -27.48 15.21
CA THR A 395 -23.25 -26.32 15.71
C THR A 395 -22.15 -26.79 16.64
N THR A 396 -20.92 -26.40 16.31
CA THR A 396 -19.71 -26.79 17.05
C THR A 396 -19.05 -25.56 17.64
N PRO A 397 -18.74 -25.56 18.96
CA PRO A 397 -17.90 -24.52 19.55
C PRO A 397 -16.46 -24.66 19.07
N VAL A 398 -15.87 -23.54 18.64
CA VAL A 398 -14.50 -23.47 18.10
C VAL A 398 -13.77 -22.30 18.70
N THR A 399 -12.50 -22.50 19.03
CA THR A 399 -11.60 -21.41 19.44
C THR A 399 -10.57 -21.19 18.32
N ILE A 400 -10.53 -19.97 17.78
CA ILE A 400 -9.57 -19.57 16.74
C ILE A 400 -8.47 -18.73 17.37
N HIS A 401 -7.23 -19.10 17.12
CA HIS A 401 -6.06 -18.40 17.62
C HIS A 401 -5.47 -17.45 16.59
N LEU A 402 -5.14 -16.23 17.05
CA LEU A 402 -4.52 -15.19 16.23
C LEU A 402 -3.26 -14.69 16.91
N ASN A 403 -2.31 -14.25 16.10
CA ASN A 403 -1.10 -13.56 16.53
C ASN A 403 -0.99 -12.21 15.82
N ASN A 404 -0.54 -11.20 16.55
CA ASN A 404 -0.30 -9.85 16.04
C ASN A 404 1.18 -9.70 15.67
N ASP A 405 1.48 -9.46 14.40
CA ASP A 405 2.85 -9.26 13.90
C ASP A 405 3.35 -7.80 14.06
N GLY A 406 2.61 -6.97 14.80
CA GLY A 406 2.85 -5.54 14.98
C GLY A 406 2.25 -4.67 13.89
N LYS A 407 1.63 -5.26 12.86
CA LYS A 407 0.91 -4.56 11.78
C LYS A 407 -0.51 -5.08 11.60
N ASN A 408 -0.70 -6.40 11.73
CA ASN A 408 -1.99 -7.05 11.54
C ASN A 408 -2.15 -8.29 12.42
N TRP A 409 -3.39 -8.62 12.72
CA TRP A 409 -3.74 -9.91 13.28
C TRP A 409 -3.73 -10.99 12.20
N ARG A 410 -3.10 -12.14 12.49
CA ARG A 410 -3.07 -13.31 11.61
C ARG A 410 -3.60 -14.53 12.32
N ILE A 411 -4.45 -15.28 11.64
CA ILE A 411 -4.90 -16.58 12.11
C ILE A 411 -3.70 -17.53 12.07
N THR A 412 -3.35 -18.11 13.23
CA THR A 412 -2.14 -18.95 13.37
C THR A 412 -2.36 -20.38 12.92
N LYS A 413 -3.60 -20.88 13.04
CA LYS A 413 -3.99 -22.24 12.69
C LYS A 413 -5.25 -22.20 11.81
N SER A 414 -5.05 -22.08 10.51
CA SER A 414 -6.14 -22.06 9.53
C SER A 414 -6.92 -23.37 9.45
N ASP A 415 -6.30 -24.49 9.86
CA ASP A 415 -6.91 -25.80 9.96
C ASP A 415 -8.05 -25.85 11.01
N GLU A 416 -8.01 -25.03 12.05
CA GLU A 416 -9.11 -24.93 13.02
C GLU A 416 -10.43 -24.51 12.33
N ILE A 417 -10.37 -23.52 11.44
CA ILE A 417 -11.53 -23.07 10.65
C ILE A 417 -11.96 -24.15 9.66
N THR A 418 -11.00 -24.71 8.93
CA THR A 418 -11.29 -25.76 7.91
C THR A 418 -11.94 -26.98 8.53
N THR A 419 -11.38 -27.48 9.66
CA THR A 419 -11.95 -28.63 10.38
C THR A 419 -13.36 -28.32 10.89
N ALA A 420 -13.57 -27.11 11.43
CA ALA A 420 -14.87 -26.71 11.94
C ALA A 420 -15.92 -26.56 10.80
N LEU A 421 -15.52 -26.05 9.63
CA LEU A 421 -16.40 -25.96 8.45
C LEU A 421 -16.80 -27.31 7.91
N LEU A 422 -15.88 -28.28 7.85
CA LEU A 422 -16.15 -29.65 7.41
C LEU A 422 -17.07 -30.38 8.41
N GLY A 423 -17.08 -29.98 9.68
CA GLY A 423 -17.91 -30.59 10.72
C GLY A 423 -17.64 -32.08 10.83
N ASN A 424 -18.69 -32.92 10.68
CA ASN A 424 -18.59 -34.36 10.74
C ASN A 424 -18.49 -35.05 9.34
N LEU A 425 -18.10 -34.27 8.28
CA LEU A 425 -18.01 -34.77 6.90
C LEU A 425 -17.04 -35.96 6.76
N GLU A 426 -15.84 -35.88 7.34
CA GLU A 426 -14.82 -36.93 7.24
C GLU A 426 -15.30 -38.25 7.89
N GLU A 427 -15.95 -38.17 9.05
CA GLU A 427 -16.53 -39.31 9.73
C GLU A 427 -17.66 -39.92 8.91
N ALA A 428 -18.51 -39.06 8.35
CA ALA A 428 -19.61 -39.44 7.50
C ALA A 428 -19.12 -40.17 6.24
N LEU A 429 -18.11 -39.64 5.54
CA LEU A 429 -17.50 -40.28 4.37
C LEU A 429 -16.85 -41.63 4.71
N THR A 430 -16.15 -41.73 5.82
CA THR A 430 -15.55 -42.98 6.30
C THR A 430 -16.63 -44.03 6.51
N THR A 431 -17.77 -43.66 7.07
CA THR A 431 -18.91 -44.56 7.31
C THR A 431 -19.49 -45.08 6.02
N ILE A 432 -19.59 -44.26 4.95
CA ILE A 432 -20.08 -44.68 3.62
C ILE A 432 -19.07 -45.62 2.95
N LEU A 433 -17.76 -45.28 2.99
CA LEU A 433 -16.70 -46.01 2.29
C LEU A 433 -16.35 -47.36 2.95
N THR A 434 -16.61 -47.54 4.24
CA THR A 434 -16.31 -48.77 4.98
C THR A 434 -17.45 -49.78 4.99
N GLN A 435 -18.60 -49.48 4.37
CA GLN A 435 -19.68 -50.46 4.25
C GLN A 435 -19.24 -51.61 3.33
N PRO A 436 -19.33 -52.88 3.80
CA PRO A 436 -19.06 -54.02 2.93
C PRO A 436 -20.12 -54.03 1.80
N GLU A 437 -19.66 -54.19 0.56
CA GLU A 437 -20.51 -54.52 -0.58
C GLU A 437 -21.20 -55.85 -0.26
N SER A 438 -22.42 -55.78 0.31
CA SER A 438 -23.23 -56.96 0.62
C SER A 438 -24.17 -57.31 -0.54
#